data_26dda689fbc37f103a9acdd6e37ed4df
#
_entry.id   26dda689fbc37f103a9acdd6e37ed4df
#
_cell.length_a   1.000
_cell.length_b   1.000
_cell.length_c   1.000
_cell.angle_alpha   90.00
_cell.angle_beta   90.00
_cell.angle_gamma   90.00
#
_symmetry.space_group_name_H-M   'P 1'
#
loop_
_entity.id
_entity.type
_entity.pdbx_description
1 polymer ?
#
loop_
_entity_poly.entity_id
_entity_poly.type
_entity_poly.pdbx_seq_one_letter_code
_entity_poly.pdbx_strand_id
1 'polypeptide(L)'
;MKKILLSLSFLISSLLSFGQSCCELAFASNDGNMAAFASDKAFIASHLSPIVYKHISEVGGKMIQFSTPDGKKANGYLVKAKKKSDKWLFVYQEWWGLNDHIKRQADVFYNDLGSDVNVLALDMYDGKIATDAKEAGAMMQGVVESRLENIVKGGFEYAGKNAKVANVGWCFGGGWSLKSAIIGGKQNIGSVMYYGMPVKDIEKLKMLNSDVLGLFATEQWISKEVIEEFAANMKTAGKTLTYRIFPAEHAFANPSNPKFDEAAAKEAYSMAITYLKKKF
;
A
#
# COMPACT_ATOMS: atom_id res chain seq x y z
N MET A 1 -85.00 -11.68 -16.52
CA MET A 1 -83.69 -12.25 -16.88
C MET A 1 -82.70 -11.12 -16.76
N LYS A 2 -81.99 -10.96 -15.61
CA LYS A 2 -81.02 -9.92 -15.36
C LYS A 2 -79.63 -10.49 -15.63
N LYS A 3 -78.86 -9.89 -16.57
CA LYS A 3 -77.48 -10.23 -16.84
C LYS A 3 -76.62 -9.45 -15.88
N ILE A 4 -75.82 -10.16 -15.09
CA ILE A 4 -74.76 -9.58 -14.21
C ILE A 4 -73.43 -9.54 -15.01
N LEU A 5 -72.96 -8.36 -15.22
CA LEU A 5 -71.54 -8.15 -15.75
C LEU A 5 -70.55 -8.21 -14.57
N LEU A 6 -69.67 -9.16 -14.63
CA LEU A 6 -68.50 -9.23 -13.74
C LEU A 6 -67.38 -8.41 -14.37
N SER A 7 -66.98 -7.31 -13.77
CA SER A 7 -65.79 -6.54 -14.16
C SER A 7 -64.58 -7.09 -13.41
N LEU A 8 -63.62 -7.60 -14.18
CA LEU A 8 -62.35 -8.13 -13.70
C LEU A 8 -61.34 -6.97 -13.68
N SER A 9 -61.04 -6.45 -12.49
CA SER A 9 -60.04 -5.43 -12.30
C SER A 9 -58.64 -6.08 -12.23
N PHE A 10 -57.81 -5.85 -13.25
CA PHE A 10 -56.41 -6.20 -13.26
C PHE A 10 -55.62 -5.19 -12.43
N LEU A 11 -55.11 -5.58 -11.27
CA LEU A 11 -54.12 -4.83 -10.54
C LEU A 11 -52.74 -5.07 -11.18
N ILE A 12 -52.21 -4.05 -11.85
CA ILE A 12 -50.82 -4.03 -12.31
C ILE A 12 -49.99 -3.59 -11.13
N SER A 13 -49.28 -4.54 -10.50
CA SER A 13 -48.20 -4.22 -9.53
C SER A 13 -46.96 -3.78 -10.29
N SER A 14 -46.71 -2.48 -10.32
CA SER A 14 -45.46 -1.92 -10.78
C SER A 14 -44.39 -2.21 -9.73
N LEU A 15 -43.49 -3.14 -9.99
CA LEU A 15 -42.26 -3.35 -9.29
C LEU A 15 -41.33 -2.15 -9.60
N LEU A 16 -41.27 -1.22 -8.67
CA LEU A 16 -40.20 -0.20 -8.66
C LEU A 16 -38.91 -0.91 -8.28
N SER A 17 -38.10 -1.24 -9.30
CA SER A 17 -36.70 -1.54 -9.12
C SER A 17 -35.97 -0.28 -8.65
N PHE A 18 -35.70 -0.18 -7.36
CA PHE A 18 -34.76 0.78 -6.86
C PHE A 18 -33.37 0.38 -7.36
N GLY A 19 -32.87 1.12 -8.33
CA GLY A 19 -31.50 1.06 -8.76
C GLY A 19 -30.58 1.44 -7.59
N GLN A 20 -29.96 0.47 -6.95
CA GLN A 20 -28.77 0.68 -6.13
C GLN A 20 -27.62 0.97 -7.09
N SER A 21 -27.42 2.22 -7.40
CA SER A 21 -26.21 2.68 -8.09
C SER A 21 -25.89 4.08 -7.59
N CYS A 22 -24.63 4.31 -7.30
CA CYS A 22 -23.97 5.60 -7.06
C CYS A 22 -23.57 6.00 -5.65
N CYS A 23 -23.67 5.17 -4.61
CA CYS A 23 -23.09 5.54 -3.32
C CYS A 23 -21.77 4.84 -2.95
N GLU A 24 -21.32 3.85 -3.71
CA GLU A 24 -20.07 3.13 -3.40
C GLU A 24 -18.78 3.89 -3.77
N LEU A 25 -18.85 4.85 -4.68
CA LEU A 25 -17.67 5.58 -5.14
C LEU A 25 -17.26 6.76 -4.25
N ALA A 26 -18.12 7.26 -3.38
CA ALA A 26 -17.84 8.43 -2.53
C ALA A 26 -17.12 8.09 -1.22
N PHE A 27 -17.13 6.85 -0.76
CA PHE A 27 -16.49 6.43 0.49
C PHE A 27 -15.07 5.88 0.33
N ALA A 28 -14.65 5.55 -0.88
CA ALA A 28 -13.31 5.03 -1.16
C ALA A 28 -12.20 6.09 -1.11
N SER A 29 -12.52 7.38 -1.16
CA SER A 29 -11.54 8.42 -1.44
C SER A 29 -10.68 8.87 -0.26
N ASN A 30 -11.03 8.55 0.99
CA ASN A 30 -10.32 9.06 2.17
C ASN A 30 -9.73 7.99 3.10
N ASP A 31 -9.90 6.70 2.81
CA ASP A 31 -9.47 5.62 3.69
C ASP A 31 -8.10 5.06 3.26
N GLY A 32 -7.03 5.69 3.72
CA GLY A 32 -5.66 5.28 3.40
C GLY A 32 -5.26 5.51 1.93
N ASN A 33 -5.91 6.45 1.24
CA ASN A 33 -5.68 6.67 -0.18
C ASN A 33 -5.06 8.04 -0.45
N MET A 34 -3.84 8.05 -0.96
CA MET A 34 -3.14 9.26 -1.37
C MET A 34 -3.61 9.81 -2.73
N ALA A 35 -4.45 9.10 -3.47
CA ALA A 35 -4.96 9.56 -4.76
C ALA A 35 -5.75 10.88 -4.67
N ALA A 36 -6.29 11.22 -3.49
CA ALA A 36 -6.91 12.52 -3.23
C ALA A 36 -5.97 13.72 -3.46
N PHE A 37 -4.66 13.50 -3.31
CA PHE A 37 -3.64 14.54 -3.51
C PHE A 37 -3.05 14.56 -4.93
N ALA A 38 -3.44 13.62 -5.78
CA ALA A 38 -2.88 13.49 -7.14
C ALA A 38 -3.06 14.72 -8.02
N SER A 39 -4.09 15.55 -7.75
CA SER A 39 -4.36 16.81 -8.45
C SER A 39 -3.99 18.06 -7.64
N ASP A 40 -3.49 17.91 -6.42
CA ASP A 40 -3.04 19.03 -5.60
C ASP A 40 -1.74 19.60 -6.15
N LYS A 41 -1.75 20.87 -6.57
CA LYS A 41 -0.59 21.52 -7.18
C LYS A 41 0.59 21.63 -6.23
N ALA A 42 0.37 21.83 -4.94
CA ALA A 42 1.42 21.92 -3.94
C ALA A 42 2.03 20.54 -3.69
N PHE A 43 1.20 19.49 -3.64
CA PHE A 43 1.67 18.10 -3.55
C PHE A 43 2.52 17.74 -4.76
N ILE A 44 2.05 17.98 -5.98
CA ILE A 44 2.78 17.74 -7.22
C ILE A 44 4.12 18.50 -7.23
N ALA A 45 4.10 19.80 -6.88
CA ALA A 45 5.29 20.64 -6.87
C ALA A 45 6.33 20.22 -5.79
N SER A 46 5.88 19.56 -4.72
CA SER A 46 6.77 19.06 -3.66
C SER A 46 7.50 17.77 -4.05
N HIS A 47 7.08 17.11 -5.14
CA HIS A 47 7.63 15.84 -5.61
C HIS A 47 8.41 16.06 -6.90
N LEU A 48 9.71 16.28 -6.78
CA LEU A 48 10.59 16.38 -7.94
C LEU A 48 10.85 15.01 -8.54
N SER A 49 11.01 14.96 -9.87
CA SER A 49 11.28 13.72 -10.59
C SER A 49 12.51 13.00 -10.04
N PRO A 50 12.45 11.69 -9.85
CA PRO A 50 13.58 10.92 -9.36
C PRO A 50 14.78 11.04 -10.30
N ILE A 51 15.99 11.08 -9.74
CA ILE A 51 17.20 11.00 -10.54
C ILE A 51 17.19 9.68 -11.31
N VAL A 52 17.47 9.75 -12.62
CA VAL A 52 17.57 8.55 -13.46
C VAL A 52 18.68 7.64 -12.93
N TYR A 53 18.30 6.42 -12.60
CA TYR A 53 19.20 5.40 -12.06
C TYR A 53 18.85 4.05 -12.68
N LYS A 54 19.87 3.25 -13.00
CA LYS A 54 19.68 1.87 -13.46
C LYS A 54 20.24 0.92 -12.41
N HIS A 55 19.38 0.07 -11.87
CA HIS A 55 19.74 -0.95 -10.91
C HIS A 55 20.17 -2.25 -11.60
N ILE A 56 21.31 -2.79 -11.16
CA ILE A 56 21.78 -4.13 -11.50
C ILE A 56 21.93 -4.87 -10.16
N SER A 57 21.17 -5.93 -9.97
CA SER A 57 21.20 -6.66 -8.72
C SER A 57 22.48 -7.50 -8.59
N GLU A 58 23.17 -7.34 -7.48
CA GLU A 58 24.31 -8.19 -7.10
C GLU A 58 23.88 -9.41 -6.26
N VAL A 59 22.61 -9.46 -5.86
CA VAL A 59 22.05 -10.51 -5.00
C VAL A 59 21.07 -11.44 -5.73
N GLY A 60 21.00 -11.32 -7.07
CA GLY A 60 20.17 -12.17 -7.92
C GLY A 60 18.70 -11.78 -8.00
N GLY A 61 18.40 -10.53 -7.68
CA GLY A 61 17.06 -9.97 -7.84
C GLY A 61 16.62 -9.93 -9.31
N LYS A 62 15.36 -10.26 -9.58
CA LYS A 62 14.82 -10.32 -10.93
C LYS A 62 13.33 -10.04 -10.96
N MET A 63 12.86 -9.54 -12.10
CA MET A 63 11.42 -9.41 -12.36
C MET A 63 10.78 -10.79 -12.51
N ILE A 64 9.62 -10.94 -11.90
CA ILE A 64 8.78 -12.13 -11.98
C ILE A 64 7.35 -11.74 -12.34
N GLN A 65 6.56 -12.75 -12.72
CA GLN A 65 5.10 -12.65 -12.82
C GLN A 65 4.45 -13.68 -11.91
N PHE A 66 3.29 -13.32 -11.36
CA PHE A 66 2.46 -14.21 -10.55
C PHE A 66 0.98 -13.99 -10.87
N SER A 67 0.15 -14.99 -10.58
CA SER A 67 -1.30 -14.92 -10.80
C SER A 67 -1.97 -14.10 -9.71
N THR A 68 -3.07 -13.44 -10.05
CA THR A 68 -3.91 -12.70 -9.11
C THR A 68 -5.33 -13.25 -9.12
N PRO A 69 -6.12 -13.10 -8.04
CA PRO A 69 -7.47 -13.66 -7.92
C PRO A 69 -8.45 -13.21 -9.01
N ASP A 70 -8.23 -12.05 -9.63
CA ASP A 70 -9.02 -11.54 -10.76
C ASP A 70 -8.69 -12.22 -12.11
N GLY A 71 -7.91 -13.31 -12.10
CA GLY A 71 -7.52 -14.06 -13.28
C GLY A 71 -6.42 -13.41 -14.12
N LYS A 72 -5.88 -12.28 -13.69
CA LYS A 72 -4.78 -11.57 -14.38
C LYS A 72 -3.41 -12.02 -13.87
N LYS A 73 -2.37 -11.46 -14.48
CA LYS A 73 -0.99 -11.52 -13.99
C LYS A 73 -0.63 -10.19 -13.35
N ALA A 74 0.19 -10.26 -12.31
CA ALA A 74 0.89 -9.12 -11.75
C ALA A 74 2.39 -9.32 -11.86
N ASN A 75 3.14 -8.22 -11.81
CA ASN A 75 4.58 -8.23 -11.83
C ASN A 75 5.13 -7.94 -10.42
N GLY A 76 6.37 -8.32 -10.20
CA GLY A 76 7.12 -7.95 -9.01
C GLY A 76 8.61 -8.16 -9.21
N TYR A 77 9.41 -7.50 -8.39
CA TYR A 77 10.85 -7.74 -8.32
C TYR A 77 11.15 -8.61 -7.11
N LEU A 78 11.71 -9.80 -7.35
CA LEU A 78 11.96 -10.82 -6.33
C LEU A 78 13.45 -11.02 -6.10
N VAL A 79 13.87 -10.89 -4.85
CA VAL A 79 15.14 -11.39 -4.33
C VAL A 79 14.83 -12.61 -3.46
N LYS A 80 15.27 -13.78 -3.90
CA LYS A 80 14.93 -15.04 -3.25
C LYS A 80 15.92 -15.36 -2.13
N ALA A 81 15.43 -15.82 -0.99
CA ALA A 81 16.27 -16.28 0.11
C ALA A 81 17.25 -17.38 -0.36
N LYS A 82 18.48 -17.37 0.18
CA LYS A 82 19.52 -18.37 -0.16
C LYS A 82 19.11 -19.80 0.16
N LYS A 83 18.28 -19.98 1.19
CA LYS A 83 17.71 -21.26 1.58
C LYS A 83 16.20 -21.21 1.50
N LYS A 84 15.53 -22.36 1.44
CA LYS A 84 14.06 -22.41 1.52
C LYS A 84 13.60 -21.70 2.79
N SER A 85 12.73 -20.71 2.63
CA SER A 85 12.25 -19.85 3.71
C SER A 85 10.77 -19.54 3.56
N ASP A 86 10.06 -19.49 4.67
CA ASP A 86 8.68 -19.02 4.77
C ASP A 86 8.59 -17.52 5.16
N LYS A 87 9.75 -16.88 5.35
CA LYS A 87 9.87 -15.46 5.69
C LYS A 87 9.82 -14.61 4.43
N TRP A 88 8.96 -13.59 4.42
CA TRP A 88 8.77 -12.70 3.27
C TRP A 88 8.68 -11.26 3.71
N LEU A 89 9.39 -10.39 3.01
CA LEU A 89 9.20 -8.94 3.07
C LEU A 89 8.54 -8.49 1.77
N PHE A 90 7.34 -7.90 1.87
CA PHE A 90 6.72 -7.20 0.74
C PHE A 90 7.11 -5.73 0.78
N VAL A 91 7.55 -5.21 -0.37
CA VAL A 91 8.02 -3.84 -0.54
C VAL A 91 7.06 -3.11 -1.48
N TYR A 92 6.58 -1.95 -1.06
CA TYR A 92 5.62 -1.13 -1.79
C TYR A 92 6.25 0.17 -2.25
N GLN A 93 6.17 0.40 -3.55
CA GLN A 93 6.70 1.56 -4.26
C GLN A 93 6.05 2.86 -3.84
N GLU A 94 6.74 3.98 -4.04
CA GLU A 94 6.13 5.30 -4.03
C GLU A 94 5.21 5.47 -5.27
N TRP A 95 4.63 6.62 -5.46
CA TRP A 95 3.74 6.92 -6.58
C TRP A 95 4.42 6.89 -7.98
N TRP A 96 5.75 6.74 -8.02
CA TRP A 96 6.53 6.66 -9.26
C TRP A 96 6.43 5.32 -10.01
N GLY A 97 5.91 4.29 -9.40
CA GLY A 97 5.96 2.92 -9.92
C GLY A 97 7.16 2.12 -9.40
N LEU A 98 7.24 0.83 -9.80
CA LEU A 98 8.32 -0.07 -9.41
C LEU A 98 9.60 0.26 -10.19
N ASN A 99 10.18 1.41 -9.89
CA ASN A 99 11.41 1.90 -10.51
C ASN A 99 12.67 1.24 -9.92
N ASP A 100 13.82 1.57 -10.48
CA ASP A 100 15.09 0.97 -10.10
C ASP A 100 15.56 1.37 -8.69
N HIS A 101 15.08 2.49 -8.13
CA HIS A 101 15.35 2.85 -6.74
C HIS A 101 14.68 1.89 -5.77
N ILE A 102 13.44 1.48 -6.04
CA ILE A 102 12.70 0.51 -5.20
C ILE A 102 13.32 -0.89 -5.32
N LYS A 103 13.75 -1.29 -6.52
CA LYS A 103 14.46 -2.57 -6.72
C LYS A 103 15.77 -2.61 -5.92
N ARG A 104 16.54 -1.50 -5.96
CA ARG A 104 17.74 -1.37 -5.12
C ARG A 104 17.40 -1.47 -3.62
N GLN A 105 16.35 -0.81 -3.18
CA GLN A 105 15.95 -0.87 -1.77
C GLN A 105 15.54 -2.28 -1.34
N ALA A 106 14.93 -3.07 -2.23
CA ALA A 106 14.64 -4.48 -1.99
C ALA A 106 15.92 -5.30 -1.78
N ASP A 107 16.96 -5.06 -2.61
CA ASP A 107 18.27 -5.71 -2.45
C ASP A 107 18.95 -5.33 -1.12
N VAL A 108 18.83 -4.05 -0.70
CA VAL A 108 19.36 -3.58 0.59
C VAL A 108 18.66 -4.30 1.76
N PHE A 109 17.32 -4.37 1.78
CA PHE A 109 16.61 -5.12 2.81
C PHE A 109 17.00 -6.60 2.83
N TYR A 110 17.16 -7.22 1.66
CA TYR A 110 17.58 -8.60 1.59
C TYR A 110 18.93 -8.85 2.29
N ASN A 111 19.90 -7.98 2.04
CA ASN A 111 21.22 -8.07 2.69
C ASN A 111 21.13 -7.83 4.20
N ASP A 112 20.42 -6.79 4.61
CA ASP A 112 20.37 -6.37 6.01
C ASP A 112 19.51 -7.29 6.90
N LEU A 113 18.57 -8.03 6.30
CA LEU A 113 17.78 -9.08 6.97
C LEU A 113 18.49 -10.45 7.00
N GLY A 114 19.73 -10.53 6.50
CA GLY A 114 20.57 -11.73 6.63
C GLY A 114 20.40 -12.74 5.51
N SER A 115 19.76 -12.39 4.39
CA SER A 115 19.59 -13.21 3.18
C SER A 115 18.79 -14.53 3.38
N ASP A 116 18.05 -14.67 4.47
CA ASP A 116 17.12 -15.78 4.74
C ASP A 116 15.65 -15.38 4.60
N VAL A 117 15.39 -14.13 4.22
CA VAL A 117 14.08 -13.55 3.93
C VAL A 117 13.92 -13.40 2.42
N ASN A 118 12.80 -13.85 1.84
CA ASN A 118 12.44 -13.53 0.47
C ASN A 118 11.95 -12.08 0.44
N VAL A 119 12.45 -11.26 -0.49
CA VAL A 119 12.00 -9.88 -0.64
C VAL A 119 11.29 -9.73 -1.97
N LEU A 120 10.01 -9.34 -1.94
CA LEU A 120 9.17 -9.15 -3.13
C LEU A 120 8.68 -7.70 -3.19
N ALA A 121 9.25 -6.92 -4.09
CA ALA A 121 8.69 -5.61 -4.42
C ALA A 121 7.55 -5.79 -5.43
N LEU A 122 6.33 -5.48 -4.98
CA LEU A 122 5.11 -5.61 -5.78
C LEU A 122 4.99 -4.44 -6.76
N ASP A 123 4.69 -4.74 -8.02
CA ASP A 123 4.40 -3.72 -9.02
C ASP A 123 2.91 -3.33 -8.94
N MET A 124 2.64 -2.22 -8.29
CA MET A 124 1.29 -1.74 -8.05
C MET A 124 0.67 -1.03 -9.27
N TYR A 125 1.43 -0.87 -10.37
CA TYR A 125 0.99 -0.13 -11.55
C TYR A 125 1.06 -0.95 -12.85
N ASP A 126 1.10 -2.28 -12.75
CA ASP A 126 1.10 -3.21 -13.91
C ASP A 126 2.17 -2.86 -14.96
N GLY A 127 3.40 -2.55 -14.52
CA GLY A 127 4.56 -2.27 -15.37
C GLY A 127 4.78 -0.80 -15.70
N LYS A 128 3.90 0.10 -15.25
CA LYS A 128 4.05 1.53 -15.54
C LYS A 128 5.00 2.19 -14.54
N ILE A 129 5.85 3.07 -15.05
CA ILE A 129 6.78 3.90 -14.27
C ILE A 129 6.64 5.33 -14.75
N ALA A 130 6.35 6.25 -13.85
CA ALA A 130 6.23 7.67 -14.16
C ALA A 130 7.62 8.32 -14.28
N THR A 131 7.75 9.22 -15.22
CA THR A 131 8.97 10.00 -15.49
C THR A 131 8.91 11.41 -14.90
N ASP A 132 7.70 11.90 -14.61
CA ASP A 132 7.47 13.19 -13.96
C ASP A 132 6.28 13.13 -12.99
N ALA A 133 6.15 14.15 -12.16
CA ALA A 133 5.12 14.21 -11.12
C ALA A 133 3.69 14.28 -11.66
N LYS A 134 3.48 14.82 -12.86
CA LYS A 134 2.17 14.88 -13.50
C LYS A 134 1.73 13.48 -13.93
N GLU A 135 2.64 12.72 -14.54
CA GLU A 135 2.39 11.33 -14.93
C GLU A 135 2.15 10.47 -13.68
N ALA A 136 2.98 10.63 -12.63
CA ALA A 136 2.81 9.91 -11.36
C ALA A 136 1.45 10.20 -10.72
N GLY A 137 1.02 11.46 -10.69
CA GLY A 137 -0.30 11.86 -10.21
C GLY A 137 -1.43 11.22 -11.02
N ALA A 138 -1.33 11.26 -12.35
CA ALA A 138 -2.31 10.64 -13.23
C ALA A 138 -2.38 9.11 -13.03
N MET A 139 -1.23 8.44 -12.87
CA MET A 139 -1.17 7.01 -12.56
C MET A 139 -1.83 6.71 -11.21
N MET A 140 -1.46 7.44 -10.15
CA MET A 140 -2.01 7.23 -8.81
C MET A 140 -3.53 7.48 -8.77
N GLN A 141 -4.03 8.45 -9.54
CA GLN A 141 -5.46 8.75 -9.65
C GLN A 141 -6.22 7.71 -10.48
N GLY A 142 -5.57 7.14 -11.49
CA GLY A 142 -6.18 6.19 -12.43
C GLY A 142 -6.19 4.74 -11.96
N VAL A 143 -5.57 4.39 -10.82
CA VAL A 143 -5.57 3.01 -10.33
C VAL A 143 -6.92 2.62 -9.74
N VAL A 144 -7.34 1.40 -10.05
CA VAL A 144 -8.55 0.80 -9.47
C VAL A 144 -8.15 0.04 -8.21
N GLU A 145 -8.71 0.42 -7.06
CA GLU A 145 -8.32 -0.14 -5.76
C GLU A 145 -8.45 -1.66 -5.70
N SER A 146 -9.53 -2.23 -6.27
CA SER A 146 -9.70 -3.68 -6.34
C SER A 146 -8.59 -4.39 -7.13
N ARG A 147 -7.98 -3.72 -8.14
CA ARG A 147 -6.81 -4.27 -8.84
C ARG A 147 -5.60 -4.32 -7.92
N LEU A 148 -5.37 -3.25 -7.16
CA LEU A 148 -4.26 -3.20 -6.20
C LEU A 148 -4.42 -4.25 -5.11
N GLU A 149 -5.63 -4.43 -4.58
CA GLU A 149 -5.93 -5.51 -3.63
C GLU A 149 -5.65 -6.90 -4.23
N ASN A 150 -6.02 -7.12 -5.51
CA ASN A 150 -5.76 -8.39 -6.18
C ASN A 150 -4.26 -8.63 -6.40
N ILE A 151 -3.46 -7.59 -6.68
CA ILE A 151 -2.00 -7.70 -6.73
C ILE A 151 -1.46 -8.13 -5.36
N VAL A 152 -1.90 -7.51 -4.28
CA VAL A 152 -1.50 -7.87 -2.90
C VAL A 152 -1.90 -9.31 -2.57
N LYS A 153 -3.15 -9.69 -2.81
CA LYS A 153 -3.66 -11.06 -2.57
C LYS A 153 -2.86 -12.09 -3.38
N GLY A 154 -2.59 -11.80 -4.65
CA GLY A 154 -1.74 -12.64 -5.50
C GLY A 154 -0.30 -12.78 -4.97
N GLY A 155 0.25 -11.71 -4.38
CA GLY A 155 1.54 -11.75 -3.68
C GLY A 155 1.53 -12.74 -2.50
N PHE A 156 0.48 -12.71 -1.65
CA PHE A 156 0.31 -13.68 -0.55
C PHE A 156 0.14 -15.11 -1.06
N GLU A 157 -0.64 -15.31 -2.12
CA GLU A 157 -0.79 -16.64 -2.75
C GLU A 157 0.54 -17.15 -3.31
N TYR A 158 1.32 -16.28 -3.97
CA TYR A 158 2.65 -16.61 -4.49
C TYR A 158 3.64 -16.97 -3.37
N ALA A 159 3.61 -16.24 -2.25
CA ALA A 159 4.44 -16.54 -1.09
C ALA A 159 4.07 -17.88 -0.42
N GLY A 160 2.82 -18.31 -0.57
CA GLY A 160 2.30 -19.59 -0.08
C GLY A 160 1.61 -19.46 1.29
N LYS A 161 0.75 -20.44 1.59
CA LYS A 161 -0.16 -20.43 2.75
C LYS A 161 0.54 -20.32 4.12
N ASN A 162 1.78 -20.77 4.22
CA ASN A 162 2.56 -20.76 5.47
C ASN A 162 3.50 -19.56 5.56
N ALA A 163 3.47 -18.66 4.58
CA ALA A 163 4.34 -17.50 4.56
C ALA A 163 4.07 -16.57 5.74
N LYS A 164 5.14 -16.10 6.35
CA LYS A 164 5.18 -15.04 7.36
C LYS A 164 5.62 -13.77 6.66
N VAL A 165 4.70 -12.84 6.47
CA VAL A 165 4.91 -11.66 5.63
C VAL A 165 4.97 -10.41 6.50
N ALA A 166 6.08 -9.69 6.43
CA ALA A 166 6.13 -8.28 6.86
C ALA A 166 6.02 -7.37 5.64
N ASN A 167 5.57 -6.14 5.87
CA ASN A 167 5.39 -5.15 4.81
C ASN A 167 6.23 -3.89 5.08
N VAL A 168 6.72 -3.26 4.03
CA VAL A 168 7.33 -1.92 4.10
C VAL A 168 6.96 -1.13 2.84
N GLY A 169 6.71 0.16 2.99
CA GLY A 169 6.42 1.02 1.84
C GLY A 169 6.53 2.50 2.17
N TRP A 170 6.63 3.32 1.13
CA TRP A 170 6.83 4.76 1.21
C TRP A 170 5.72 5.51 0.49
N CYS A 171 5.26 6.62 1.02
CA CYS A 171 4.26 7.48 0.39
C CYS A 171 2.98 6.68 0.04
N PHE A 172 2.59 6.60 -1.23
CA PHE A 172 1.54 5.70 -1.72
C PHE A 172 1.73 4.27 -1.19
N GLY A 173 2.94 3.73 -1.29
CA GLY A 173 3.27 2.39 -0.79
C GLY A 173 3.25 2.29 0.74
N GLY A 174 3.46 3.40 1.46
CA GLY A 174 3.31 3.43 2.92
C GLY A 174 1.87 3.13 3.35
N GLY A 175 0.89 3.72 2.68
CA GLY A 175 -0.53 3.37 2.87
C GLY A 175 -0.82 1.92 2.47
N TRP A 176 -0.22 1.45 1.36
CA TRP A 176 -0.40 0.08 0.90
C TRP A 176 0.29 -0.96 1.79
N SER A 177 1.37 -0.62 2.50
CA SER A 177 1.96 -1.53 3.49
C SER A 177 0.99 -1.82 4.63
N LEU A 178 0.21 -0.82 5.09
CA LEU A 178 -0.84 -0.99 6.09
C LEU A 178 -2.04 -1.78 5.53
N LYS A 179 -2.54 -1.42 4.34
CA LYS A 179 -3.63 -2.16 3.68
C LYS A 179 -3.26 -3.61 3.42
N SER A 180 -2.02 -3.88 3.01
CA SER A 180 -1.49 -5.24 2.87
C SER A 180 -1.48 -6.01 4.18
N ALA A 181 -1.14 -5.36 5.29
CA ALA A 181 -1.19 -5.99 6.61
C ALA A 181 -2.62 -6.39 7.01
N ILE A 182 -3.62 -5.59 6.65
CA ILE A 182 -5.03 -5.91 6.84
C ILE A 182 -5.44 -7.10 5.96
N ILE A 183 -5.11 -7.06 4.66
CA ILE A 183 -5.44 -8.10 3.67
C ILE A 183 -4.78 -9.43 4.04
N GLY A 184 -3.52 -9.40 4.47
CA GLY A 184 -2.73 -10.58 4.80
C GLY A 184 -3.20 -11.33 6.05
N GLY A 185 -3.99 -10.68 6.91
CA GLY A 185 -4.56 -11.31 8.08
C GLY A 185 -3.51 -12.05 8.93
N LYS A 186 -3.70 -13.33 9.16
CA LYS A 186 -2.80 -14.17 9.99
C LYS A 186 -1.41 -14.38 9.39
N GLN A 187 -1.24 -14.23 8.08
CA GLN A 187 0.08 -14.32 7.44
C GLN A 187 0.92 -13.06 7.69
N ASN A 188 0.28 -11.94 7.99
CA ASN A 188 0.99 -10.70 8.26
C ASN A 188 1.55 -10.69 9.68
N ILE A 189 2.86 -10.41 9.80
CA ILE A 189 3.61 -10.40 11.07
C ILE A 189 4.10 -9.01 11.46
N GLY A 190 3.99 -8.02 10.56
CA GLY A 190 4.41 -6.63 10.83
C GLY A 190 4.22 -5.72 9.63
N SER A 191 4.11 -4.41 9.88
CA SER A 191 4.06 -3.41 8.82
C SER A 191 4.87 -2.17 9.19
N VAL A 192 5.65 -1.68 8.25
CA VAL A 192 6.39 -0.42 8.34
C VAL A 192 5.83 0.52 7.28
N MET A 193 5.30 1.65 7.71
CA MET A 193 4.80 2.67 6.79
C MET A 193 5.61 3.96 6.93
N TYR A 194 6.24 4.39 5.84
CA TYR A 194 6.90 5.68 5.76
C TYR A 194 5.94 6.69 5.13
N TYR A 195 5.66 7.77 5.83
CA TYR A 195 4.85 8.93 5.39
C TYR A 195 3.71 8.55 4.44
N GLY A 196 3.02 7.45 4.75
CA GLY A 196 1.84 6.97 4.01
C GLY A 196 0.54 7.42 4.66
N MET A 197 -0.52 7.58 3.86
CA MET A 197 -1.84 7.89 4.38
C MET A 197 -2.39 6.69 5.16
N PRO A 198 -2.76 6.87 6.43
CA PRO A 198 -3.30 5.79 7.24
C PRO A 198 -4.75 5.45 6.89
N VAL A 199 -5.15 4.22 7.18
CA VAL A 199 -6.54 3.76 7.17
C VAL A 199 -7.26 4.37 8.37
N LYS A 200 -8.44 4.96 8.15
CA LYS A 200 -9.27 5.61 9.18
C LYS A 200 -10.36 4.68 9.73
N ASP A 201 -10.79 3.72 8.93
CA ASP A 201 -11.84 2.78 9.28
C ASP A 201 -11.37 1.84 10.41
N ILE A 202 -11.98 2.01 11.60
CA ILE A 202 -11.66 1.24 12.81
C ILE A 202 -11.97 -0.25 12.62
N GLU A 203 -13.02 -0.60 11.89
CA GLU A 203 -13.39 -2.00 11.65
C GLU A 203 -12.33 -2.70 10.77
N LYS A 204 -11.80 -1.99 9.76
CA LYS A 204 -10.66 -2.50 8.98
C LYS A 204 -9.41 -2.63 9.86
N LEU A 205 -9.12 -1.65 10.71
CA LEU A 205 -7.98 -1.71 11.62
C LEU A 205 -8.08 -2.88 12.60
N LYS A 206 -9.27 -3.26 13.06
CA LYS A 206 -9.48 -4.47 13.89
C LYS A 206 -9.04 -5.76 13.23
N MET A 207 -8.99 -5.80 11.89
CA MET A 207 -8.54 -6.98 11.12
C MET A 207 -7.02 -7.18 11.16
N LEU A 208 -6.24 -6.19 11.57
CA LEU A 208 -4.79 -6.34 11.73
C LEU A 208 -4.46 -7.48 12.70
N ASN A 209 -3.49 -8.31 12.34
CA ASN A 209 -2.97 -9.38 13.20
C ASN A 209 -1.56 -9.10 13.74
N SER A 210 -1.01 -7.94 13.41
CA SER A 210 0.31 -7.48 13.84
C SER A 210 0.27 -6.02 14.26
N ASP A 211 1.33 -5.59 14.94
CA ASP A 211 1.61 -4.19 15.20
C ASP A 211 2.11 -3.47 13.93
N VAL A 212 2.15 -2.16 14.01
CA VAL A 212 2.57 -1.26 12.92
C VAL A 212 3.65 -0.31 13.43
N LEU A 213 4.68 -0.08 12.62
CA LEU A 213 5.65 0.99 12.79
C LEU A 213 5.36 2.11 11.79
N GLY A 214 5.02 3.31 12.28
CA GLY A 214 4.80 4.51 11.48
C GLY A 214 6.00 5.45 11.55
N LEU A 215 6.55 5.84 10.39
CA LEU A 215 7.69 6.75 10.26
C LEU A 215 7.23 7.94 9.41
N PHE A 216 6.80 9.01 10.08
CA PHE A 216 6.11 10.13 9.44
C PHE A 216 7.02 11.34 9.29
N ALA A 217 6.71 12.18 8.32
CA ALA A 217 7.32 13.47 8.08
C ALA A 217 6.55 14.60 8.81
N THR A 218 7.12 15.78 8.87
CA THR A 218 6.41 17.00 9.23
C THR A 218 5.89 17.66 7.95
N GLU A 219 4.61 17.43 7.67
CA GLU A 219 3.96 17.85 6.41
C GLU A 219 2.48 18.21 6.59
N GLN A 220 1.89 18.84 5.55
CA GLN A 220 0.49 19.29 5.61
C GLN A 220 -0.54 18.22 5.20
N TRP A 221 -0.16 17.22 4.35
CA TRP A 221 -1.10 16.22 3.82
C TRP A 221 -1.33 15.06 4.79
N ILE A 222 -0.24 14.59 5.41
CA ILE A 222 -0.30 13.62 6.51
C ILE A 222 0.16 14.38 7.76
N SER A 223 -0.68 15.34 8.16
CA SER A 223 -0.39 16.25 9.25
C SER A 223 -0.29 15.52 10.61
N LYS A 224 0.21 16.20 11.61
CA LYS A 224 0.26 15.68 12.99
C LYS A 224 -1.11 15.22 13.47
N GLU A 225 -2.17 15.98 13.14
CA GLU A 225 -3.55 15.64 13.51
C GLU A 225 -4.01 14.34 12.87
N VAL A 226 -3.68 14.11 11.59
CA VAL A 226 -3.96 12.84 10.88
C VAL A 226 -3.23 11.67 11.54
N ILE A 227 -1.98 11.87 11.96
CA ILE A 227 -1.17 10.84 12.64
C ILE A 227 -1.74 10.54 14.04
N GLU A 228 -2.14 11.58 14.80
CA GLU A 228 -2.75 11.42 16.12
C GLU A 228 -4.13 10.78 16.04
N GLU A 229 -4.96 11.11 15.02
CA GLU A 229 -6.21 10.41 14.71
C GLU A 229 -5.94 8.93 14.45
N PHE A 230 -4.94 8.62 13.63
CA PHE A 230 -4.56 7.22 13.36
C PHE A 230 -4.15 6.48 14.63
N ALA A 231 -3.35 7.11 15.49
CA ALA A 231 -2.93 6.51 16.78
C ALA A 231 -4.14 6.25 17.68
N ALA A 232 -5.11 7.16 17.74
CA ALA A 232 -6.35 6.99 18.49
C ALA A 232 -7.21 5.86 17.91
N ASN A 233 -7.34 5.78 16.58
CA ASN A 233 -8.09 4.72 15.89
C ASN A 233 -7.46 3.34 16.11
N MET A 234 -6.12 3.23 16.03
CA MET A 234 -5.39 2.00 16.35
C MET A 234 -5.63 1.57 17.80
N LYS A 235 -5.57 2.49 18.74
CA LYS A 235 -5.89 2.21 20.17
C LYS A 235 -7.33 1.72 20.32
N THR A 236 -8.30 2.37 19.68
CA THR A 236 -9.72 1.98 19.70
C THR A 236 -9.93 0.60 19.07
N ALA A 237 -9.19 0.29 18.01
CA ALA A 237 -9.19 -1.03 17.37
C ALA A 237 -8.50 -2.12 18.24
N GLY A 238 -7.86 -1.77 19.35
CA GLY A 238 -7.09 -2.69 20.18
C GLY A 238 -5.79 -3.14 19.52
N LYS A 239 -5.20 -2.29 18.65
CA LYS A 239 -3.98 -2.58 17.90
C LYS A 239 -2.83 -1.68 18.35
N THR A 240 -1.61 -2.17 18.17
CA THR A 240 -0.39 -1.45 18.57
C THR A 240 0.17 -0.68 17.39
N LEU A 241 0.35 0.62 17.59
CA LEU A 241 1.11 1.51 16.72
C LEU A 241 2.30 2.07 17.49
N THR A 242 3.50 1.84 16.99
CA THR A 242 4.69 2.61 17.37
C THR A 242 4.94 3.62 16.26
N TYR A 243 5.13 4.89 16.57
CA TYR A 243 5.39 5.87 15.53
C TYR A 243 6.37 6.95 15.95
N ARG A 244 6.98 7.58 14.95
CA ARG A 244 7.81 8.77 15.08
C ARG A 244 7.48 9.77 13.98
N ILE A 245 7.43 11.05 14.32
CA ILE A 245 7.35 12.18 13.39
C ILE A 245 8.74 12.80 13.34
N PHE A 246 9.33 12.80 12.15
CA PHE A 246 10.64 13.40 11.89
C PHE A 246 10.47 14.88 11.53
N PRO A 247 11.38 15.78 11.97
CA PRO A 247 11.40 17.17 11.56
C PRO A 247 11.98 17.30 10.14
N ALA A 248 11.42 16.58 9.20
CA ALA A 248 11.83 16.46 7.81
C ALA A 248 10.61 16.48 6.90
N GLU A 249 10.77 16.89 5.63
CA GLU A 249 9.67 16.97 4.68
C GLU A 249 9.25 15.61 4.13
N HIS A 250 8.09 15.57 3.45
CA HIS A 250 7.63 14.38 2.74
C HIS A 250 8.72 13.82 1.81
N ALA A 251 8.82 12.49 1.73
CA ALA A 251 9.86 11.78 0.97
C ALA A 251 11.30 11.98 1.49
N PHE A 252 11.49 12.38 2.76
CA PHE A 252 12.80 12.55 3.38
C PHE A 252 13.71 11.31 3.29
N ALA A 253 13.13 10.12 3.22
CA ALA A 253 13.86 8.86 3.15
C ALA A 253 14.19 8.41 1.71
N ASN A 254 13.86 9.21 0.68
CA ASN A 254 14.13 8.89 -0.71
C ASN A 254 15.40 9.59 -1.20
N PRO A 255 16.55 8.86 -1.40
CA PRO A 255 17.81 9.47 -1.82
C PRO A 255 17.77 10.10 -3.22
N SER A 256 16.76 9.81 -4.04
CA SER A 256 16.58 10.45 -5.34
C SER A 256 15.80 11.76 -5.28
N ASN A 257 15.26 12.13 -4.11
CA ASN A 257 14.55 13.38 -3.90
C ASN A 257 15.52 14.46 -3.40
N PRO A 258 15.51 15.68 -3.96
CA PRO A 258 16.30 16.80 -3.45
C PRO A 258 16.01 17.19 -1.99
N LYS A 259 14.88 16.77 -1.44
CA LYS A 259 14.49 16.94 -0.04
C LYS A 259 14.93 15.79 0.86
N PHE A 260 15.81 14.93 0.37
CA PHE A 260 16.41 13.85 1.14
C PHE A 260 17.11 14.40 2.39
N ASP A 261 16.70 13.91 3.54
CA ASP A 261 17.36 14.19 4.81
C ASP A 261 18.11 12.95 5.27
N GLU A 262 19.42 12.95 5.11
CA GLU A 262 20.27 11.80 5.41
C GLU A 262 20.15 11.37 6.87
N ALA A 263 20.09 12.31 7.82
CA ALA A 263 20.03 12.00 9.24
C ALA A 263 18.69 11.36 9.61
N ALA A 264 17.58 11.95 9.16
CA ALA A 264 16.24 11.42 9.37
C ALA A 264 16.07 10.07 8.67
N ALA A 265 16.55 9.93 7.43
CA ALA A 265 16.48 8.68 6.64
C ALA A 265 17.25 7.55 7.32
N LYS A 266 18.47 7.80 7.81
CA LYS A 266 19.31 6.83 8.52
C LYS A 266 18.65 6.36 9.82
N GLU A 267 18.09 7.29 10.60
CA GLU A 267 17.39 6.95 11.83
C GLU A 267 16.13 6.14 11.55
N ALA A 268 15.28 6.60 10.60
CA ALA A 268 14.08 5.89 10.20
C ALA A 268 14.39 4.48 9.68
N TYR A 269 15.43 4.33 8.87
CA TYR A 269 15.88 3.02 8.40
C TYR A 269 16.36 2.11 9.52
N SER A 270 17.11 2.65 10.50
CA SER A 270 17.54 1.90 11.69
C SER A 270 16.35 1.40 12.51
N MET A 271 15.30 2.21 12.66
CA MET A 271 14.05 1.81 13.32
C MET A 271 13.36 0.70 12.52
N ALA A 272 13.23 0.86 11.19
CA ALA A 272 12.58 -0.11 10.32
C ALA A 272 13.29 -1.46 10.32
N ILE A 273 14.61 -1.49 10.13
CA ILE A 273 15.38 -2.75 10.08
C ILE A 273 15.40 -3.45 11.45
N THR A 274 15.47 -2.68 12.54
CA THR A 274 15.38 -3.22 13.90
C THR A 274 14.00 -3.85 14.16
N TYR A 275 12.93 -3.19 13.72
CA TYR A 275 11.58 -3.70 13.81
C TYR A 275 11.42 -4.99 12.98
N LEU A 276 11.83 -4.98 11.71
CA LEU A 276 11.73 -6.12 10.82
C LEU A 276 12.54 -7.33 11.31
N LYS A 277 13.76 -7.12 11.83
CA LYS A 277 14.58 -8.20 12.43
C LYS A 277 13.89 -8.89 13.64
N LYS A 278 13.06 -8.17 14.38
CA LYS A 278 12.28 -8.77 15.48
C LYS A 278 11.08 -9.59 14.99
N LYS A 279 10.66 -9.42 13.72
CA LYS A 279 9.52 -10.14 13.11
C LYS A 279 9.94 -11.45 12.47
N PHE A 280 11.17 -11.55 12.03
CA PHE A 280 11.74 -12.73 11.38
C PHE A 280 12.65 -13.53 12.31
#